data_241219a2575b996743d4fa2318e2144b
#
_entry.id   241219a2575b996743d4fa2318e2144b
#
_cell.length_a   1.000
_cell.length_b   1.000
_cell.length_c   1.000
_cell.angle_alpha   90.00
_cell.angle_beta   90.00
_cell.angle_gamma   90.00
#
_symmetry.space_group_name_H-M   'P 1'
#
loop_
_entity.id
_entity.type
_entity.pdbx_description
1 polymer ?
#
loop_
_entity_poly.entity_id
_entity_poly.type
_entity_poly.pdbx_seq_one_letter_code
_entity_poly.pdbx_strand_id
1 'polypeptide(L)'
;MNCPVSRLCGGCELLQMSYAKQARIKQEEVQDLVNKAGLKIEVQPVQMAESAIGYRNKVIYGFAKDKEKKVFSGLYAARSHKVINTKNCRMQPDLVNEILAEITSLVDSMKIQLYSPKTGTGLLRHVLIRYAKATDQVMVVFVTSSPVFPSRKNLVNALRAKFPQIKTVLQNVNPRDTSVVLQDQTIVLYGDGTITDKLCGLDITYTASAFYQINHDQCEKLYTMAKTMLDLSDQDEVLDTYCGVGTIGMVLADSCRKVTGVEINKDAVENARFNARANHISNIRFVAMDSTRFMQEAARGHKSYDAIVLDPPRAGTSREFIESACSLQPKKILYISCDPSTQVRDLRQFARLGYTTKTMELVDMFPNTKHIESIVLLEPSKKRIPAYGRPENSWSLQGSGRKNSLNASGHPSRKSFTSGPKKKSSR
;
A
#
# COMPACT_ATOMS: atom_id res chain seq x y z
N MET A 1 13.92 -12.74 -22.85
CA MET A 1 14.86 -12.93 -21.69
C MET A 1 14.78 -14.40 -21.28
N ASN A 2 15.90 -15.06 -20.98
CA ASN A 2 15.87 -16.49 -20.58
C ASN A 2 16.05 -16.61 -19.07
N CYS A 3 15.12 -17.28 -18.38
CA CYS A 3 15.20 -17.64 -16.98
C CYS A 3 14.90 -19.13 -16.83
N PRO A 4 15.86 -19.96 -16.35
CA PRO A 4 15.72 -21.41 -16.33
C PRO A 4 14.58 -21.91 -15.43
N VAL A 5 14.15 -21.10 -14.47
CA VAL A 5 13.10 -21.45 -13.49
C VAL A 5 11.78 -20.71 -13.71
N SER A 6 11.63 -19.94 -14.80
CA SER A 6 10.46 -19.11 -15.06
C SER A 6 9.12 -19.85 -14.98
N ARG A 7 9.08 -21.09 -15.50
CA ARG A 7 7.87 -21.95 -15.48
C ARG A 7 7.53 -22.49 -14.10
N LEU A 8 8.52 -22.54 -13.18
CA LEU A 8 8.37 -23.08 -11.83
C LEU A 8 8.13 -21.97 -10.81
N CYS A 9 8.87 -20.85 -10.92
CA CYS A 9 8.82 -19.73 -10.00
C CYS A 9 7.50 -18.95 -10.08
N GLY A 10 6.93 -18.77 -11.29
CA GLY A 10 5.67 -18.03 -11.49
C GLY A 10 5.75 -16.53 -11.21
N GLY A 11 6.96 -15.97 -10.97
CA GLY A 11 7.13 -14.56 -10.64
C GLY A 11 7.18 -13.60 -11.84
N CYS A 12 7.20 -14.14 -13.07
CA CYS A 12 7.36 -13.36 -14.31
C CYS A 12 6.50 -13.97 -15.43
N GLU A 13 5.20 -13.70 -15.42
CA GLU A 13 4.24 -14.32 -16.33
C GLU A 13 4.45 -13.89 -17.80
N LEU A 14 4.99 -12.69 -18.02
CA LEU A 14 5.17 -12.11 -19.36
C LEU A 14 6.61 -12.19 -19.88
N LEU A 15 7.51 -12.88 -19.17
CA LEU A 15 8.96 -12.91 -19.45
C LEU A 15 9.31 -13.36 -20.89
N GLN A 16 8.48 -14.19 -21.52
CA GLN A 16 8.70 -14.72 -22.87
C GLN A 16 8.40 -13.69 -23.98
N MET A 17 7.81 -12.56 -23.62
CA MET A 17 7.45 -11.50 -24.57
C MET A 17 8.50 -10.39 -24.56
N SER A 18 8.65 -9.68 -25.70
CA SER A 18 9.42 -8.44 -25.72
C SER A 18 8.78 -7.41 -24.81
N TYR A 19 9.57 -6.52 -24.21
CA TYR A 19 9.05 -5.54 -23.23
C TYR A 19 8.02 -4.60 -23.88
N ALA A 20 8.22 -4.17 -25.12
CA ALA A 20 7.23 -3.40 -25.87
C ALA A 20 5.89 -4.14 -26.05
N LYS A 21 5.94 -5.48 -26.30
CA LYS A 21 4.73 -6.29 -26.38
C LYS A 21 4.02 -6.41 -25.04
N GLN A 22 4.77 -6.54 -23.93
CA GLN A 22 4.19 -6.55 -22.58
C GLN A 22 3.43 -5.24 -22.30
N ALA A 23 4.03 -4.10 -22.63
CA ALA A 23 3.42 -2.77 -22.42
C ALA A 23 2.11 -2.64 -23.20
N ARG A 24 2.10 -3.06 -24.49
CA ARG A 24 0.90 -3.03 -25.33
C ARG A 24 -0.22 -3.91 -24.78
N ILE A 25 0.09 -5.15 -24.38
CA ILE A 25 -0.92 -6.05 -23.80
C ILE A 25 -1.53 -5.47 -22.54
N LYS A 26 -0.71 -4.90 -21.64
CA LYS A 26 -1.18 -4.25 -20.42
C LYS A 26 -2.13 -3.08 -20.72
N GLN A 27 -1.78 -2.25 -21.72
CA GLN A 27 -2.63 -1.14 -22.15
C GLN A 27 -3.96 -1.64 -22.73
N GLU A 28 -3.92 -2.64 -23.64
CA GLU A 28 -5.11 -3.24 -24.24
C GLU A 28 -6.03 -3.86 -23.19
N GLU A 29 -5.49 -4.61 -22.21
CA GLU A 29 -6.26 -5.20 -21.12
C GLU A 29 -6.97 -4.12 -20.25
N VAL A 30 -6.29 -3.01 -19.95
CA VAL A 30 -6.89 -1.92 -19.18
C VAL A 30 -7.94 -1.17 -20.00
N GLN A 31 -7.69 -0.90 -21.30
CA GLN A 31 -8.70 -0.27 -22.19
C GLN A 31 -9.96 -1.14 -22.29
N ASP A 32 -9.80 -2.45 -22.36
CA ASP A 32 -10.92 -3.40 -22.39
C ASP A 32 -11.74 -3.35 -21.09
N LEU A 33 -11.09 -3.22 -19.93
CA LEU A 33 -11.78 -3.05 -18.64
C LEU A 33 -12.62 -1.76 -18.64
N VAL A 34 -12.05 -0.65 -19.09
CA VAL A 34 -12.70 0.65 -19.19
C VAL A 34 -13.91 0.57 -20.14
N ASN A 35 -13.75 -0.03 -21.32
CA ASN A 35 -14.80 -0.18 -22.31
C ASN A 35 -15.97 -1.05 -21.80
N LYS A 36 -15.67 -2.19 -21.16
CA LYS A 36 -16.66 -3.08 -20.53
C LYS A 36 -17.43 -2.39 -19.41
N ALA A 37 -16.82 -1.44 -18.73
CA ALA A 37 -17.47 -0.64 -17.69
C ALA A 37 -18.37 0.48 -18.25
N GLY A 38 -18.35 0.71 -19.57
CA GLY A 38 -19.10 1.78 -20.24
C GLY A 38 -18.58 3.18 -19.97
N LEU A 39 -17.29 3.28 -19.56
CA LEU A 39 -16.63 4.56 -19.33
C LEU A 39 -15.99 5.08 -20.63
N LYS A 40 -16.04 6.38 -20.85
CA LYS A 40 -15.39 7.06 -21.99
C LYS A 40 -14.05 7.64 -21.54
N ILE A 41 -13.09 6.74 -21.28
CA ILE A 41 -11.75 7.09 -20.82
C ILE A 41 -10.76 6.50 -21.83
N GLU A 42 -9.86 7.31 -22.32
CA GLU A 42 -8.74 6.90 -23.17
C GLU A 42 -7.58 6.45 -22.32
N VAL A 43 -7.16 5.20 -22.49
CA VAL A 43 -6.00 4.66 -21.77
C VAL A 43 -4.73 5.00 -22.54
N GLN A 44 -3.85 5.77 -21.94
CA GLN A 44 -2.63 6.25 -22.56
C GLN A 44 -1.58 5.13 -22.68
N PRO A 45 -0.59 5.28 -23.57
CA PRO A 45 0.52 4.35 -23.65
C PRO A 45 1.24 4.16 -22.32
N VAL A 46 1.67 2.93 -22.04
CA VAL A 46 2.36 2.59 -20.80
C VAL A 46 3.69 3.34 -20.67
N GLN A 47 3.89 4.04 -19.57
CA GLN A 47 5.18 4.60 -19.19
C GLN A 47 6.11 3.45 -18.79
N MET A 48 6.92 3.01 -19.74
CA MET A 48 7.83 1.88 -19.56
C MET A 48 9.02 2.26 -18.67
N ALA A 49 9.53 1.29 -17.91
CA ALA A 49 10.80 1.42 -17.22
C ALA A 49 11.96 1.43 -18.26
N GLU A 50 13.04 2.13 -17.94
CA GLU A 50 14.26 2.10 -18.76
C GLU A 50 14.84 0.69 -18.84
N SER A 51 14.73 -0.06 -17.73
CA SER A 51 15.14 -1.45 -17.64
C SER A 51 14.01 -2.32 -17.07
N ALA A 52 13.73 -3.43 -17.74
CA ALA A 52 12.80 -4.44 -17.24
C ALA A 52 13.45 -5.40 -16.23
N ILE A 53 14.70 -5.16 -15.82
CA ILE A 53 15.47 -6.00 -14.89
C ILE A 53 16.10 -5.14 -13.80
N GLY A 54 16.49 -5.79 -12.68
CA GLY A 54 17.19 -5.13 -11.57
C GLY A 54 16.35 -4.12 -10.78
N TYR A 55 15.05 -4.03 -11.03
CA TYR A 55 14.21 -2.98 -10.46
C TYR A 55 13.68 -3.28 -9.06
N ARG A 56 13.59 -4.58 -8.69
CA ARG A 56 12.92 -5.01 -7.47
C ARG A 56 13.78 -4.76 -6.24
N ASN A 57 13.44 -3.74 -5.48
CA ASN A 57 14.18 -3.31 -4.29
C ASN A 57 13.77 -4.02 -2.98
N LYS A 58 12.76 -4.90 -3.01
CA LYS A 58 12.33 -5.72 -1.87
C LYS A 58 12.12 -7.15 -2.32
N VAL A 59 12.80 -8.07 -1.64
CA VAL A 59 12.68 -9.51 -1.90
C VAL A 59 12.50 -10.30 -0.61
N ILE A 60 11.78 -11.41 -0.69
CA ILE A 60 11.58 -12.34 0.42
C ILE A 60 11.88 -13.74 -0.09
N TYR A 61 12.87 -14.40 0.49
CA TYR A 61 13.31 -15.72 0.11
C TYR A 61 13.06 -16.74 1.22
N GLY A 62 12.55 -17.90 0.83
CA GLY A 62 12.51 -19.08 1.68
C GLY A 62 13.78 -19.91 1.53
N PHE A 63 13.96 -20.90 2.41
CA PHE A 63 15.08 -21.82 2.38
C PHE A 63 14.59 -23.28 2.29
N ALA A 64 15.35 -24.12 1.59
CA ALA A 64 15.11 -25.55 1.52
C ALA A 64 16.45 -26.30 1.37
N LYS A 65 16.40 -27.63 1.42
CA LYS A 65 17.55 -28.50 1.14
C LYS A 65 17.31 -29.28 -0.14
N ASP A 66 18.35 -29.45 -0.94
CA ASP A 66 18.35 -30.33 -2.11
C ASP A 66 18.49 -31.80 -1.71
N LYS A 67 18.65 -32.68 -2.71
CA LYS A 67 18.81 -34.12 -2.51
C LYS A 67 20.10 -34.49 -1.78
N GLU A 68 21.14 -33.67 -1.94
CA GLU A 68 22.43 -33.79 -1.26
C GLU A 68 22.42 -33.14 0.13
N LYS A 69 21.23 -32.70 0.62
CA LYS A 69 21.04 -32.01 1.90
C LYS A 69 21.70 -30.61 1.98
N LYS A 70 22.18 -30.07 0.87
CA LYS A 70 22.73 -28.72 0.77
C LYS A 70 21.65 -27.68 0.80
N VAL A 71 21.86 -26.60 1.57
CA VAL A 71 20.89 -25.50 1.66
C VAL A 71 20.87 -24.69 0.37
N PHE A 72 19.69 -24.34 -0.08
CA PHE A 72 19.46 -23.34 -1.12
C PHE A 72 18.36 -22.38 -0.70
N SER A 73 18.37 -21.16 -1.25
CA SER A 73 17.33 -20.18 -1.08
C SER A 73 16.57 -19.94 -2.37
N GLY A 74 15.33 -19.44 -2.27
CA GLY A 74 14.56 -19.15 -3.45
C GLY A 74 13.16 -18.59 -3.17
N LEU A 75 12.45 -18.33 -4.25
CA LEU A 75 11.05 -17.90 -4.20
C LEU A 75 10.12 -19.12 -4.13
N TYR A 76 8.91 -18.92 -3.64
CA TYR A 76 7.90 -19.97 -3.64
C TYR A 76 7.32 -20.17 -5.05
N ALA A 77 7.07 -21.42 -5.42
CA ALA A 77 6.25 -21.72 -6.58
C ALA A 77 4.84 -21.16 -6.41
N ALA A 78 4.24 -20.69 -7.49
CA ALA A 78 2.90 -20.12 -7.46
C ALA A 78 1.89 -21.05 -6.74
N ARG A 79 1.12 -20.49 -5.82
CA ARG A 79 0.11 -21.20 -5.00
C ARG A 79 0.65 -22.39 -4.23
N SER A 80 1.91 -22.33 -3.78
CA SER A 80 2.60 -23.44 -3.13
C SER A 80 3.59 -22.93 -2.09
N HIS A 81 3.93 -23.78 -1.11
CA HIS A 81 5.02 -23.56 -0.15
C HIS A 81 6.35 -24.19 -0.62
N LYS A 82 6.43 -24.67 -1.87
CA LYS A 82 7.65 -25.25 -2.43
C LYS A 82 8.62 -24.14 -2.80
N VAL A 83 9.79 -24.12 -2.19
CA VAL A 83 10.88 -23.20 -2.53
C VAL A 83 11.50 -23.63 -3.86
N ILE A 84 11.58 -22.73 -4.82
CA ILE A 84 12.24 -22.90 -6.10
C ILE A 84 13.60 -22.21 -6.02
N ASN A 85 14.67 -22.94 -6.28
CA ASN A 85 16.02 -22.36 -6.31
C ASN A 85 16.12 -21.28 -7.40
N THR A 86 16.14 -20.03 -6.98
CA THR A 86 16.12 -18.86 -7.88
C THR A 86 17.44 -18.11 -7.81
N LYS A 87 18.55 -18.81 -8.09
CA LYS A 87 19.86 -18.16 -8.20
C LYS A 87 19.83 -17.09 -9.31
N ASN A 88 20.45 -15.95 -9.03
CA ASN A 88 20.64 -14.85 -9.98
C ASN A 88 19.31 -14.39 -10.63
N CYS A 89 18.31 -14.14 -9.79
CA CYS A 89 17.03 -13.60 -10.27
C CYS A 89 17.26 -12.22 -10.90
N ARG A 90 16.93 -12.10 -12.18
CA ARG A 90 17.17 -10.84 -12.93
C ARG A 90 16.22 -9.71 -12.57
N MET A 91 15.18 -9.97 -11.77
CA MET A 91 14.23 -8.92 -11.34
C MET A 91 14.80 -8.05 -10.22
N GLN A 92 15.79 -8.53 -9.50
CA GLN A 92 16.46 -7.82 -8.41
C GLN A 92 17.89 -7.41 -8.79
N PRO A 93 18.46 -6.39 -8.13
CA PRO A 93 19.84 -5.97 -8.36
C PRO A 93 20.84 -7.11 -8.11
N ASP A 94 21.99 -7.08 -8.79
CA ASP A 94 23.03 -8.11 -8.64
C ASP A 94 23.58 -8.16 -7.22
N LEU A 95 23.77 -7.01 -6.54
CA LEU A 95 24.13 -6.93 -5.14
C LEU A 95 23.19 -7.75 -4.24
N VAL A 96 21.90 -7.69 -4.48
CA VAL A 96 20.91 -8.46 -3.71
C VAL A 96 21.06 -9.96 -3.98
N ASN A 97 21.38 -10.37 -5.22
CA ASN A 97 21.68 -11.76 -5.56
C ASN A 97 22.95 -12.26 -4.82
N GLU A 98 24.00 -11.44 -4.78
CA GLU A 98 25.26 -11.76 -4.10
C GLU A 98 25.07 -11.91 -2.59
N ILE A 99 24.34 -10.99 -1.96
CA ILE A 99 23.99 -11.06 -0.53
C ILE A 99 23.18 -12.32 -0.22
N LEU A 100 22.19 -12.66 -1.07
CA LEU A 100 21.39 -13.89 -0.90
C LEU A 100 22.24 -15.16 -1.04
N ALA A 101 23.19 -15.18 -1.98
CA ALA A 101 24.11 -16.30 -2.16
C ALA A 101 25.01 -16.48 -0.92
N GLU A 102 25.56 -15.39 -0.38
CA GLU A 102 26.35 -15.41 0.84
C GLU A 102 25.54 -15.86 2.05
N ILE A 103 24.35 -15.29 2.26
CA ILE A 103 23.45 -15.73 3.34
C ILE A 103 23.19 -17.23 3.25
N THR A 104 22.91 -17.74 2.05
CA THR A 104 22.63 -19.15 1.83
C THR A 104 23.84 -20.02 2.20
N SER A 105 25.05 -19.59 1.82
CA SER A 105 26.32 -20.27 2.17
C SER A 105 26.56 -20.27 3.68
N LEU A 106 26.34 -19.13 4.34
CA LEU A 106 26.51 -19.01 5.79
C LEU A 106 25.47 -19.84 6.57
N VAL A 107 24.23 -19.88 6.11
CA VAL A 107 23.17 -20.72 6.70
C VAL A 107 23.54 -22.20 6.63
N ASP A 108 24.11 -22.64 5.52
CA ASP A 108 24.54 -24.03 5.33
C ASP A 108 25.78 -24.36 6.20
N SER A 109 26.85 -23.55 6.13
CA SER A 109 28.11 -23.76 6.85
C SER A 109 27.95 -23.67 8.37
N MET A 110 27.12 -22.75 8.86
CA MET A 110 26.81 -22.58 10.29
C MET A 110 25.74 -23.56 10.79
N LYS A 111 25.23 -24.44 9.92
CA LYS A 111 24.20 -25.45 10.22
C LYS A 111 22.95 -24.84 10.88
N ILE A 112 22.51 -23.65 10.43
CA ILE A 112 21.31 -22.99 10.93
C ILE A 112 20.12 -23.85 10.56
N GLN A 113 19.28 -24.21 11.54
CA GLN A 113 18.13 -25.07 11.34
C GLN A 113 17.06 -24.33 10.53
N LEU A 114 16.64 -24.90 9.40
CA LEU A 114 15.56 -24.39 8.59
C LEU A 114 14.21 -24.74 9.22
N TYR A 115 13.29 -23.79 9.24
CA TYR A 115 11.92 -24.04 9.69
C TYR A 115 11.15 -24.92 8.71
N SER A 116 10.48 -25.95 9.23
CA SER A 116 9.60 -26.83 8.47
C SER A 116 8.14 -26.55 8.83
N PRO A 117 7.32 -26.02 7.91
CA PRO A 117 5.88 -25.84 8.16
C PRO A 117 5.12 -27.16 8.46
N LYS A 118 5.64 -28.30 7.94
CA LYS A 118 5.02 -29.60 8.15
C LYS A 118 5.13 -30.11 9.59
N THR A 119 6.26 -29.82 10.26
CA THR A 119 6.54 -30.29 11.62
C THR A 119 6.41 -29.19 12.67
N GLY A 120 6.33 -27.92 12.25
CA GLY A 120 6.37 -26.76 13.15
C GLY A 120 7.74 -26.54 13.83
N THR A 121 8.80 -27.22 13.36
CA THR A 121 10.14 -27.19 13.99
C THR A 121 11.19 -26.51 13.11
N GLY A 122 12.31 -26.13 13.72
CA GLY A 122 13.39 -25.38 13.07
C GLY A 122 13.30 -23.88 13.37
N LEU A 123 14.26 -23.12 12.90
CA LEU A 123 14.45 -21.72 13.28
C LEU A 123 14.20 -20.74 12.12
N LEU A 124 15.01 -20.83 11.07
CA LEU A 124 15.02 -19.85 9.98
C LEU A 124 13.89 -20.11 8.98
N ARG A 125 12.98 -19.16 8.85
CA ARG A 125 11.82 -19.22 7.93
C ARG A 125 12.11 -18.53 6.62
N HIS A 126 12.51 -17.25 6.70
CA HIS A 126 12.74 -16.40 5.53
C HIS A 126 13.92 -15.47 5.76
N VAL A 127 14.42 -14.92 4.67
CA VAL A 127 15.17 -13.68 4.67
C VAL A 127 14.44 -12.66 3.80
N LEU A 128 14.28 -11.45 4.34
CA LEU A 128 13.82 -10.30 3.59
C LEU A 128 15.00 -9.36 3.39
N ILE A 129 15.21 -8.91 2.16
CA ILE A 129 16.20 -7.88 1.84
C ILE A 129 15.48 -6.68 1.24
N ARG A 130 15.83 -5.49 1.71
CA ARG A 130 15.47 -4.21 1.11
C ARG A 130 16.72 -3.51 0.64
N TYR A 131 16.65 -2.89 -0.51
CA TYR A 131 17.72 -2.14 -1.13
C TYR A 131 17.25 -0.72 -1.44
N ALA A 132 17.90 0.25 -0.83
CA ALA A 132 17.70 1.67 -1.12
C ALA A 132 18.65 2.06 -2.27
N LYS A 133 18.09 2.16 -3.47
CA LYS A 133 18.87 2.26 -4.71
C LYS A 133 19.73 3.53 -4.77
N ALA A 134 19.16 4.67 -4.42
CA ALA A 134 19.84 5.94 -4.57
C ALA A 134 20.95 6.18 -3.52
N THR A 135 20.89 5.49 -2.38
CA THR A 135 21.86 5.62 -1.29
C THR A 135 22.75 4.40 -1.11
N ASP A 136 22.56 3.36 -1.92
CA ASP A 136 23.26 2.07 -1.86
C ASP A 136 23.18 1.40 -0.48
N GLN A 137 22.07 1.57 0.25
CA GLN A 137 21.87 0.98 1.58
C GLN A 137 21.06 -0.30 1.50
N VAL A 138 21.47 -1.29 2.28
CA VAL A 138 20.80 -2.60 2.38
C VAL A 138 20.32 -2.84 3.81
N MET A 139 19.08 -3.32 3.93
CA MET A 139 18.51 -3.89 5.14
C MET A 139 18.33 -5.39 4.94
N VAL A 140 18.83 -6.20 5.87
CA VAL A 140 18.64 -7.65 5.91
C VAL A 140 17.79 -8.01 7.12
N VAL A 141 16.71 -8.76 6.91
CA VAL A 141 15.80 -9.21 7.98
C VAL A 141 15.72 -10.73 7.97
N PHE A 142 16.23 -11.37 9.01
CA PHE A 142 16.04 -12.79 9.24
C PHE A 142 14.72 -13.05 9.95
N VAL A 143 13.82 -13.80 9.32
CA VAL A 143 12.54 -14.20 9.94
C VAL A 143 12.73 -15.56 10.60
N THR A 144 12.54 -15.61 11.91
CA THR A 144 12.80 -16.80 12.73
C THR A 144 11.56 -17.22 13.51
N SER A 145 11.41 -18.48 13.79
CA SER A 145 10.31 -19.03 14.61
C SER A 145 10.45 -18.74 16.11
N SER A 146 11.64 -18.34 16.55
CA SER A 146 12.01 -18.13 17.96
C SER A 146 12.95 -16.93 18.08
N PRO A 147 12.93 -16.19 19.21
CA PRO A 147 13.88 -15.10 19.46
C PRO A 147 15.32 -15.62 19.70
N VAL A 148 15.49 -16.90 20.06
CA VAL A 148 16.81 -17.52 20.23
C VAL A 148 17.40 -17.85 18.88
N PHE A 149 18.42 -17.08 18.47
CA PHE A 149 19.10 -17.26 17.20
C PHE A 149 20.59 -17.53 17.45
N PRO A 150 21.00 -18.82 17.53
CA PRO A 150 22.40 -19.21 17.63
C PRO A 150 23.21 -18.68 16.44
N SER A 151 24.50 -18.40 16.68
CA SER A 151 25.43 -17.91 15.65
C SER A 151 25.08 -16.54 15.01
N ARG A 152 24.04 -15.85 15.46
CA ARG A 152 23.62 -14.56 14.87
C ARG A 152 24.75 -13.52 14.80
N LYS A 153 25.61 -13.44 15.83
CA LYS A 153 26.76 -12.52 15.83
C LYS A 153 27.74 -12.82 14.70
N ASN A 154 28.09 -14.09 14.53
CA ASN A 154 29.04 -14.52 13.50
C ASN A 154 28.44 -14.30 12.10
N LEU A 155 27.15 -14.60 11.91
CA LEU A 155 26.41 -14.39 10.68
C LEU A 155 26.42 -12.89 10.29
N VAL A 156 26.06 -12.01 11.23
CA VAL A 156 26.06 -10.56 11.01
C VAL A 156 27.45 -10.03 10.69
N ASN A 157 28.48 -10.47 11.43
CA ASN A 157 29.84 -10.02 11.21
C ASN A 157 30.38 -10.45 9.84
N ALA A 158 30.12 -11.71 9.42
CA ALA A 158 30.51 -12.21 8.10
C ALA A 158 29.86 -11.41 6.95
N LEU A 159 28.57 -11.13 7.07
CA LEU A 159 27.84 -10.34 6.06
C LEU A 159 28.37 -8.91 5.96
N ARG A 160 28.59 -8.25 7.09
CA ARG A 160 29.11 -6.88 7.11
C ARG A 160 30.53 -6.74 6.60
N ALA A 161 31.38 -7.73 6.88
CA ALA A 161 32.74 -7.74 6.39
C ALA A 161 32.80 -7.82 4.86
N LYS A 162 31.83 -8.50 4.24
CA LYS A 162 31.77 -8.68 2.78
C LYS A 162 30.96 -7.62 2.06
N PHE A 163 29.91 -7.09 2.69
CA PHE A 163 28.97 -6.13 2.09
C PHE A 163 28.85 -4.86 2.94
N PRO A 164 29.67 -3.85 2.69
CA PRO A 164 29.64 -2.59 3.44
C PRO A 164 28.31 -1.81 3.27
N GLN A 165 27.55 -2.09 2.20
CA GLN A 165 26.23 -1.54 1.95
C GLN A 165 25.19 -1.95 3.01
N ILE A 166 25.44 -3.03 3.77
CA ILE A 166 24.50 -3.48 4.82
C ILE A 166 24.48 -2.45 5.96
N LYS A 167 23.51 -1.58 5.93
CA LYS A 167 23.28 -0.51 6.92
C LYS A 167 22.68 -1.07 8.21
N THR A 168 21.81 -2.07 8.10
CA THR A 168 21.13 -2.67 9.26
C THR A 168 20.78 -4.13 9.03
N VAL A 169 20.83 -4.92 10.12
CA VAL A 169 20.42 -6.32 10.15
C VAL A 169 19.43 -6.52 11.28
N LEU A 170 18.31 -7.13 10.99
CA LEU A 170 17.20 -7.36 11.90
C LEU A 170 16.89 -8.84 12.04
N GLN A 171 16.33 -9.22 13.16
CA GLN A 171 15.63 -10.48 13.36
C GLN A 171 14.16 -10.19 13.65
N ASN A 172 13.27 -10.69 12.82
CA ASN A 172 11.83 -10.64 13.06
C ASN A 172 11.36 -12.01 13.56
N VAL A 173 10.68 -12.04 14.70
CA VAL A 173 10.23 -13.28 15.32
C VAL A 173 8.82 -13.59 14.88
N ASN A 174 8.66 -14.67 14.10
CA ASN A 174 7.38 -15.14 13.61
C ASN A 174 7.15 -16.62 14.00
N PRO A 175 6.56 -16.89 15.15
CA PRO A 175 6.22 -18.24 15.59
C PRO A 175 4.93 -18.77 14.96
N ARG A 176 4.14 -17.92 14.30
CA ARG A 176 2.79 -18.25 13.82
C ARG A 176 2.82 -19.00 12.49
N ASP A 177 1.85 -19.89 12.29
CA ASP A 177 1.57 -20.46 10.97
C ASP A 177 0.61 -19.52 10.20
N THR A 178 1.20 -18.62 9.43
CA THR A 178 0.50 -17.55 8.71
C THR A 178 1.25 -17.17 7.44
N SER A 179 0.53 -16.66 6.46
CA SER A 179 1.10 -16.08 5.23
C SER A 179 1.78 -14.72 5.46
N VAL A 180 1.50 -14.06 6.60
CA VAL A 180 2.14 -12.79 6.96
C VAL A 180 3.57 -13.07 7.42
N VAL A 181 4.54 -12.58 6.66
CA VAL A 181 5.97 -12.88 6.87
C VAL A 181 6.53 -12.19 8.10
N LEU A 182 6.26 -10.89 8.26
CA LEU A 182 6.73 -10.10 9.41
C LEU A 182 5.65 -10.02 10.48
N GLN A 183 6.06 -10.13 11.74
CA GLN A 183 5.24 -9.95 12.94
C GLN A 183 5.74 -8.75 13.74
N ASP A 184 5.08 -8.43 14.85
CA ASP A 184 5.34 -7.22 15.63
C ASP A 184 6.72 -7.23 16.30
N GLN A 185 7.22 -8.41 16.72
CA GLN A 185 8.49 -8.52 17.44
C GLN A 185 9.68 -8.45 16.48
N THR A 186 10.41 -7.35 16.51
CA THR A 186 11.65 -7.17 15.74
C THR A 186 12.80 -6.83 16.69
N ILE A 187 13.94 -7.48 16.51
CA ILE A 187 15.18 -7.32 17.28
C ILE A 187 16.24 -6.76 16.33
N VAL A 188 16.83 -5.64 16.69
CA VAL A 188 17.96 -5.06 15.94
C VAL A 188 19.23 -5.86 16.28
N LEU A 189 19.83 -6.49 15.27
CA LEU A 189 21.08 -7.22 15.42
C LEU A 189 22.29 -6.33 15.09
N TYR A 190 22.10 -5.36 14.19
CA TYR A 190 23.08 -4.37 13.77
C TYR A 190 22.41 -3.14 13.17
N GLY A 191 23.01 -1.97 13.35
CA GLY A 191 22.50 -0.69 12.85
C GLY A 191 21.37 -0.14 13.70
N ASP A 192 20.53 0.71 13.09
CA ASP A 192 19.43 1.42 13.76
C ASP A 192 18.03 0.87 13.43
N GLY A 193 17.96 -0.16 12.60
CA GLY A 193 16.66 -0.78 12.21
C GLY A 193 16.02 -0.14 10.99
N THR A 194 16.67 0.83 10.36
CA THR A 194 16.15 1.58 9.22
C THR A 194 17.14 1.64 8.06
N ILE A 195 16.64 1.96 6.86
CA ILE A 195 17.43 2.43 5.72
C ILE A 195 16.79 3.68 5.15
N THR A 196 17.60 4.50 4.50
CA THR A 196 17.16 5.74 3.85
C THR A 196 17.38 5.63 2.35
N ASP A 197 16.37 5.93 1.55
CA ASP A 197 16.50 6.09 0.11
C ASP A 197 16.23 7.54 -0.27
N LYS A 198 16.68 7.97 -1.45
CA LYS A 198 16.37 9.30 -1.97
C LYS A 198 15.32 9.16 -3.07
N LEU A 199 14.14 9.76 -2.90
CA LEU A 199 13.01 9.67 -3.81
C LEU A 199 12.46 11.06 -4.14
N CYS A 200 12.44 11.42 -5.42
CA CYS A 200 12.06 12.77 -5.87
C CYS A 200 12.81 13.89 -5.12
N GLY A 201 14.09 13.69 -4.82
CA GLY A 201 14.91 14.64 -4.08
C GLY A 201 14.78 14.62 -2.57
N LEU A 202 13.83 13.82 -2.01
CA LEU A 202 13.59 13.68 -0.57
C LEU A 202 14.31 12.48 0.01
N ASP A 203 14.83 12.61 1.22
CA ASP A 203 15.38 11.50 2.00
C ASP A 203 14.25 10.76 2.71
N ILE A 204 13.97 9.52 2.29
CA ILE A 204 12.90 8.69 2.82
C ILE A 204 13.50 7.56 3.65
N THR A 205 13.37 7.68 4.96
CA THR A 205 13.77 6.64 5.91
C THR A 205 12.59 5.73 6.23
N TYR A 206 12.82 4.42 6.20
CA TYR A 206 11.75 3.43 6.43
C TYR A 206 12.25 2.17 7.13
N THR A 207 11.32 1.52 7.85
CA THR A 207 11.54 0.27 8.59
C THR A 207 11.29 -0.96 7.72
N ALA A 208 11.55 -2.15 8.27
CA ALA A 208 11.30 -3.42 7.58
C ALA A 208 9.82 -3.62 7.19
N SER A 209 8.89 -3.23 8.04
CA SER A 209 7.44 -3.40 7.87
C SER A 209 6.78 -2.31 7.01
N ALA A 210 7.41 -1.13 6.90
CA ALA A 210 6.84 -0.01 6.16
C ALA A 210 6.60 -0.36 4.67
N PHE A 211 5.52 0.15 4.12
CA PHE A 211 5.33 0.10 2.67
C PHE A 211 6.29 1.09 1.99
N TYR A 212 6.93 0.65 0.94
CA TYR A 212 7.75 1.45 0.04
C TYR A 212 7.68 0.83 -1.35
N GLN A 213 7.53 1.63 -2.39
CA GLN A 213 7.34 1.16 -3.77
C GLN A 213 8.50 0.29 -4.24
N ILE A 214 8.17 -0.80 -4.94
CA ILE A 214 9.13 -1.87 -5.25
C ILE A 214 10.10 -1.52 -6.38
N ASN A 215 9.77 -0.53 -7.20
CA ASN A 215 10.54 -0.06 -8.34
C ASN A 215 10.77 1.44 -8.17
N HIS A 216 11.98 1.78 -7.75
CA HIS A 216 12.38 3.14 -7.42
C HIS A 216 12.15 4.12 -8.59
N ASP A 217 12.69 3.82 -9.78
CA ASP A 217 12.66 4.71 -10.94
C ASP A 217 11.23 4.96 -11.44
N GLN A 218 10.41 3.91 -11.45
CA GLN A 218 9.00 4.04 -11.84
C GLN A 218 8.18 4.75 -10.76
N CYS A 219 8.56 4.65 -9.50
CA CYS A 219 7.94 5.42 -8.43
C CYS A 219 8.19 6.92 -8.59
N GLU A 220 9.42 7.33 -8.93
CA GLU A 220 9.73 8.73 -9.23
C GLU A 220 8.93 9.26 -10.42
N LYS A 221 8.83 8.47 -11.51
CA LYS A 221 7.97 8.81 -12.65
C LYS A 221 6.51 8.98 -12.23
N LEU A 222 5.96 8.03 -11.47
CA LEU A 222 4.57 8.06 -11.00
C LEU A 222 4.29 9.33 -10.17
N TYR A 223 5.19 9.67 -9.23
CA TYR A 223 5.00 10.82 -8.35
C TYR A 223 5.21 12.16 -9.08
N THR A 224 6.15 12.21 -10.03
CA THR A 224 6.32 13.37 -10.92
C THR A 224 5.08 13.58 -11.80
N MET A 225 4.50 12.50 -12.34
CA MET A 225 3.24 12.57 -13.09
C MET A 225 2.09 13.04 -12.19
N ALA A 226 1.97 12.50 -10.98
CA ALA A 226 0.97 12.90 -10.00
C ALA A 226 1.04 14.41 -9.71
N LYS A 227 2.24 14.93 -9.48
CA LYS A 227 2.50 16.37 -9.25
C LYS A 227 2.10 17.21 -10.47
N THR A 228 2.50 16.80 -11.67
CA THR A 228 2.15 17.47 -12.92
C THR A 228 0.65 17.47 -13.20
N MET A 229 -0.04 16.34 -13.01
CA MET A 229 -1.47 16.22 -13.24
C MET A 229 -2.27 17.06 -12.25
N LEU A 230 -1.84 17.13 -10.99
CA LEU A 230 -2.50 17.93 -9.97
C LEU A 230 -2.35 19.43 -10.24
N ASP A 231 -1.24 19.88 -10.82
CA ASP A 231 -1.01 21.30 -11.16
C ASP A 231 -1.53 22.22 -10.04
N LEU A 232 -0.90 22.08 -8.86
CA LEU A 232 -1.31 22.75 -7.63
C LEU A 232 -0.76 24.18 -7.58
N SER A 233 -1.46 25.03 -6.84
CA SER A 233 -1.01 26.37 -6.50
C SER A 233 -0.58 26.45 -5.02
N ASP A 234 0.17 27.48 -4.68
CA ASP A 234 0.61 27.80 -3.30
C ASP A 234 -0.55 28.15 -2.35
N GLN A 235 -1.79 28.24 -2.85
CA GLN A 235 -3.00 28.47 -2.06
C GLN A 235 -3.78 27.18 -1.78
N ASP A 236 -3.48 26.07 -2.49
CA ASP A 236 -4.27 24.86 -2.42
C ASP A 236 -4.00 24.06 -1.14
N GLU A 237 -5.05 23.48 -0.55
CA GLU A 237 -4.97 22.49 0.52
C GLU A 237 -5.19 21.08 -0.04
N VAL A 238 -4.24 20.20 0.23
CA VAL A 238 -4.23 18.81 -0.26
C VAL A 238 -4.52 17.83 0.87
N LEU A 239 -5.38 16.85 0.59
CA LEU A 239 -5.60 15.68 1.45
C LEU A 239 -5.00 14.46 0.76
N ASP A 240 -3.97 13.86 1.38
CA ASP A 240 -3.32 12.62 0.95
C ASP A 240 -3.83 11.47 1.80
N THR A 241 -4.72 10.64 1.23
CA THR A 241 -5.34 9.50 1.93
C THR A 241 -4.60 8.20 1.59
N TYR A 242 -4.52 7.28 2.57
CA TYR A 242 -3.68 6.08 2.49
C TYR A 242 -2.19 6.42 2.33
N CYS A 243 -1.73 7.48 3.01
CA CYS A 243 -0.45 8.13 2.72
C CYS A 243 0.79 7.29 3.08
N GLY A 244 0.65 6.15 3.77
CA GLY A 244 1.78 5.31 4.18
C GLY A 244 2.82 6.10 4.97
N VAL A 245 4.08 6.07 4.53
CA VAL A 245 5.18 6.85 5.12
C VAL A 245 5.23 8.30 4.61
N GLY A 246 4.15 8.77 3.97
CA GLY A 246 3.93 10.17 3.59
C GLY A 246 4.62 10.62 2.30
N THR A 247 5.10 9.71 1.46
CA THR A 247 5.93 10.05 0.30
C THR A 247 5.23 10.95 -0.71
N ILE A 248 4.00 10.64 -1.11
CA ILE A 248 3.25 11.44 -2.10
C ILE A 248 2.98 12.84 -1.54
N GLY A 249 2.43 12.91 -0.31
CA GLY A 249 2.14 14.19 0.33
C GLY A 249 3.37 15.07 0.50
N MET A 250 4.54 14.50 0.81
CA MET A 250 5.79 15.26 0.92
C MET A 250 6.28 15.76 -0.44
N VAL A 251 6.15 14.97 -1.52
CA VAL A 251 6.49 15.39 -2.89
C VAL A 251 5.61 16.55 -3.37
N LEU A 252 4.37 16.63 -2.90
CA LEU A 252 3.43 17.69 -3.24
C LEU A 252 3.57 18.95 -2.38
N ALA A 253 4.22 18.85 -1.22
CA ALA A 253 4.24 19.90 -0.20
C ALA A 253 4.87 21.22 -0.66
N ASP A 254 5.82 21.17 -1.59
CA ASP A 254 6.47 22.36 -2.16
C ASP A 254 5.61 23.14 -3.17
N SER A 255 4.49 22.54 -3.59
CA SER A 255 3.59 23.08 -4.63
C SER A 255 2.22 23.50 -4.08
N CYS A 256 2.01 23.47 -2.76
CA CYS A 256 0.72 23.78 -2.15
C CYS A 256 0.86 24.43 -0.78
N ARG A 257 -0.21 25.06 -0.31
CA ARG A 257 -0.25 25.72 0.99
C ARG A 257 -0.10 24.74 2.15
N LYS A 258 -0.75 23.58 2.04
CA LYS A 258 -0.80 22.63 3.14
C LYS A 258 -1.19 21.24 2.67
N VAL A 259 -0.56 20.24 3.28
CA VAL A 259 -0.92 18.83 3.11
C VAL A 259 -1.43 18.23 4.42
N THR A 260 -2.49 17.42 4.34
CA THR A 260 -2.92 16.53 5.43
C THR A 260 -2.81 15.09 4.97
N GLY A 261 -1.87 14.32 5.53
CA GLY A 261 -1.72 12.89 5.27
C GLY A 261 -2.57 12.08 6.27
N VAL A 262 -3.25 11.04 5.78
CA VAL A 262 -4.09 10.13 6.59
C VAL A 262 -3.68 8.69 6.35
N GLU A 263 -3.35 7.97 7.40
CA GLU A 263 -2.90 6.58 7.38
C GLU A 263 -3.39 5.85 8.63
N ILE A 264 -3.84 4.61 8.47
CA ILE A 264 -4.35 3.81 9.59
C ILE A 264 -3.23 3.24 10.46
N ASN A 265 -2.07 2.95 9.85
CA ASN A 265 -0.91 2.37 10.54
C ASN A 265 -0.14 3.46 11.29
N LYS A 266 -0.17 3.40 12.63
CA LYS A 266 0.50 4.37 13.49
C LYS A 266 2.01 4.43 13.28
N ASP A 267 2.67 3.29 13.03
CA ASP A 267 4.11 3.23 12.81
C ASP A 267 4.48 3.91 11.48
N ALA A 268 3.65 3.75 10.44
CA ALA A 268 3.83 4.46 9.18
C ALA A 268 3.65 5.98 9.37
N VAL A 269 2.68 6.41 10.18
CA VAL A 269 2.49 7.83 10.54
C VAL A 269 3.69 8.40 11.28
N GLU A 270 4.27 7.67 12.22
CA GLU A 270 5.49 8.12 12.91
C GLU A 270 6.69 8.21 11.96
N ASN A 271 6.85 7.25 11.05
CA ASN A 271 7.85 7.33 9.97
C ASN A 271 7.59 8.56 9.07
N ALA A 272 6.34 8.83 8.70
CA ALA A 272 5.98 9.99 7.87
C ALA A 272 6.34 11.32 8.57
N ARG A 273 6.05 11.43 9.88
CA ARG A 273 6.42 12.59 10.70
C ARG A 273 7.94 12.77 10.80
N PHE A 274 8.67 11.66 10.97
CA PHE A 274 10.13 11.68 10.98
C PHE A 274 10.67 12.17 9.63
N ASN A 275 10.19 11.60 8.53
CA ASN A 275 10.61 11.97 7.18
C ASN A 275 10.32 13.44 6.84
N ALA A 276 9.14 13.94 7.19
CA ALA A 276 8.81 15.36 6.97
C ALA A 276 9.77 16.29 7.72
N ARG A 277 10.10 15.99 9.00
CA ARG A 277 11.07 16.76 9.76
C ARG A 277 12.49 16.68 9.15
N ALA A 278 12.93 15.49 8.77
CA ALA A 278 14.26 15.28 8.17
C ALA A 278 14.44 16.04 6.85
N ASN A 279 13.35 16.23 6.11
CA ASN A 279 13.32 17.00 4.86
C ASN A 279 12.90 18.47 5.04
N HIS A 280 12.82 18.97 6.29
CA HIS A 280 12.44 20.37 6.61
C HIS A 280 11.06 20.80 6.05
N ILE A 281 10.14 19.86 5.86
CA ILE A 281 8.77 20.12 5.36
C ILE A 281 7.89 20.50 6.53
N SER A 282 7.46 21.74 6.64
CA SER A 282 6.68 22.29 7.76
C SER A 282 5.18 22.41 7.48
N ASN A 283 4.78 22.42 6.22
CA ASN A 283 3.38 22.59 5.80
C ASN A 283 2.59 21.28 5.63
N ILE A 284 3.12 20.16 6.18
CA ILE A 284 2.46 18.85 6.18
C ILE A 284 2.16 18.39 7.61
N ARG A 285 0.99 17.76 7.79
CA ARG A 285 0.63 17.07 9.03
C ARG A 285 0.10 15.68 8.75
N PHE A 286 0.29 14.74 9.67
CA PHE A 286 -0.17 13.36 9.55
C PHE A 286 -1.14 12.97 10.65
N VAL A 287 -2.20 12.25 10.29
CA VAL A 287 -3.28 11.77 11.16
C VAL A 287 -3.34 10.24 11.10
N ALA A 288 -3.21 9.58 12.27
CA ALA A 288 -3.36 8.14 12.39
C ALA A 288 -4.85 7.79 12.51
N MET A 289 -5.50 7.48 11.38
CA MET A 289 -6.93 7.16 11.30
C MET A 289 -7.23 6.35 10.04
N ASP A 290 -8.31 5.57 10.08
CA ASP A 290 -8.88 4.97 8.87
C ASP A 290 -9.33 6.07 7.89
N SER A 291 -8.96 5.92 6.60
CA SER A 291 -9.22 6.96 5.59
C SER A 291 -10.71 7.19 5.36
N THR A 292 -11.55 6.13 5.37
CA THR A 292 -13.00 6.27 5.21
C THR A 292 -13.61 7.03 6.37
N ARG A 293 -13.20 6.69 7.60
CA ARG A 293 -13.65 7.40 8.80
C ARG A 293 -13.23 8.88 8.78
N PHE A 294 -11.98 9.16 8.43
CA PHE A 294 -11.50 10.54 8.31
C PHE A 294 -12.31 11.34 7.30
N MET A 295 -12.59 10.75 6.13
CA MET A 295 -13.41 11.38 5.09
C MET A 295 -14.83 11.70 5.57
N GLN A 296 -15.46 10.77 6.29
CA GLN A 296 -16.79 10.99 6.88
C GLN A 296 -16.78 12.10 7.94
N GLU A 297 -15.75 12.15 8.79
CA GLU A 297 -15.60 13.22 9.80
C GLU A 297 -15.32 14.57 9.14
N ALA A 298 -14.50 14.60 8.09
CA ALA A 298 -14.23 15.82 7.31
C ALA A 298 -15.50 16.36 6.63
N ALA A 299 -16.28 15.47 6.00
CA ALA A 299 -17.54 15.83 5.35
C ALA A 299 -18.56 16.39 6.35
N ARG A 300 -18.76 15.73 7.50
CA ARG A 300 -19.63 16.23 8.57
C ARG A 300 -19.17 17.57 9.15
N GLY A 301 -17.87 17.78 9.26
CA GLY A 301 -17.27 19.01 9.76
C GLY A 301 -17.14 20.12 8.70
N HIS A 302 -17.72 19.93 7.50
CA HIS A 302 -17.67 20.90 6.38
C HIS A 302 -16.24 21.39 6.09
N LYS A 303 -15.24 20.50 6.21
CA LYS A 303 -13.88 20.82 5.81
C LYS A 303 -13.82 20.94 4.29
N SER A 304 -12.91 21.76 3.79
CA SER A 304 -12.64 21.88 2.37
C SER A 304 -11.20 21.48 2.06
N TYR A 305 -11.00 20.83 0.93
CA TYR A 305 -9.71 20.52 0.33
C TYR A 305 -9.81 20.82 -1.16
N ASP A 306 -8.78 21.45 -1.72
CA ASP A 306 -8.75 21.77 -3.14
C ASP A 306 -8.43 20.51 -3.96
N ALA A 307 -7.56 19.65 -3.44
CA ALA A 307 -7.25 18.38 -4.05
C ALA A 307 -7.27 17.21 -3.03
N ILE A 308 -7.73 16.04 -3.49
CA ILE A 308 -7.67 14.78 -2.75
C ILE A 308 -6.82 13.81 -3.56
N VAL A 309 -5.82 13.20 -2.91
CA VAL A 309 -5.01 12.11 -3.45
C VAL A 309 -5.39 10.82 -2.75
N LEU A 310 -5.55 9.74 -3.50
CA LEU A 310 -5.79 8.43 -2.93
C LEU A 310 -4.96 7.37 -3.66
N ASP A 311 -4.27 6.52 -2.87
CA ASP A 311 -3.53 5.33 -3.30
C ASP A 311 -3.95 4.14 -2.41
N PRO A 312 -5.19 3.65 -2.58
CA PRO A 312 -5.76 2.61 -1.72
C PRO A 312 -5.13 1.23 -1.99
N PRO A 313 -5.33 0.25 -1.09
CA PRO A 313 -4.92 -1.13 -1.34
C PRO A 313 -5.66 -1.72 -2.55
N ARG A 314 -5.22 -2.91 -3.01
CA ARG A 314 -5.77 -3.63 -4.18
C ARG A 314 -7.30 -3.75 -4.22
N ALA A 315 -7.96 -3.74 -3.08
CA ALA A 315 -9.43 -3.78 -3.01
C ALA A 315 -10.12 -2.51 -3.51
N GLY A 316 -9.36 -1.45 -3.78
CA GLY A 316 -9.88 -0.12 -4.07
C GLY A 316 -10.37 0.57 -2.81
N THR A 317 -11.21 1.58 -2.97
CA THR A 317 -11.80 2.31 -1.84
C THR A 317 -13.27 1.97 -1.62
N SER A 318 -13.83 2.36 -0.47
CA SER A 318 -15.23 2.07 -0.14
C SER A 318 -16.18 3.07 -0.77
N ARG A 319 -17.44 2.67 -0.89
CA ARG A 319 -18.52 3.55 -1.38
C ARG A 319 -18.67 4.78 -0.48
N GLU A 320 -18.61 4.59 0.82
CA GLU A 320 -18.73 5.64 1.83
C GLU A 320 -17.58 6.64 1.73
N PHE A 321 -16.36 6.17 1.42
CA PHE A 321 -15.22 7.04 1.13
C PHE A 321 -15.51 7.93 -0.09
N ILE A 322 -15.94 7.33 -1.21
CA ILE A 322 -16.21 8.04 -2.47
C ILE A 322 -17.32 9.10 -2.28
N GLU A 323 -18.42 8.73 -1.61
CA GLU A 323 -19.53 9.65 -1.31
C GLU A 323 -19.06 10.84 -0.46
N SER A 324 -18.24 10.56 0.57
CA SER A 324 -17.68 11.61 1.43
C SER A 324 -16.68 12.49 0.68
N ALA A 325 -15.80 11.92 -0.14
CA ALA A 325 -14.84 12.66 -0.97
C ALA A 325 -15.56 13.63 -1.93
N CYS A 326 -16.58 13.16 -2.62
CA CYS A 326 -17.37 14.00 -3.53
C CYS A 326 -18.17 15.08 -2.78
N SER A 327 -18.63 14.81 -1.56
CA SER A 327 -19.38 15.80 -0.75
C SER A 327 -18.50 16.97 -0.27
N LEU A 328 -17.19 16.79 -0.17
CA LEU A 328 -16.23 17.86 0.11
C LEU A 328 -16.01 18.80 -1.07
N GLN A 329 -16.49 18.44 -2.26
CA GLN A 329 -16.40 19.22 -3.50
C GLN A 329 -14.98 19.69 -3.86
N PRO A 330 -13.97 18.82 -3.84
CA PRO A 330 -12.62 19.20 -4.24
C PRO A 330 -12.58 19.59 -5.73
N LYS A 331 -11.64 20.45 -6.09
CA LYS A 331 -11.41 20.82 -7.50
C LYS A 331 -10.85 19.64 -8.29
N LYS A 332 -10.01 18.82 -7.64
CA LYS A 332 -9.28 17.69 -8.25
C LYS A 332 -9.26 16.49 -7.30
N ILE A 333 -9.43 15.27 -7.86
CA ILE A 333 -9.21 14.01 -7.14
C ILE A 333 -8.22 13.19 -7.97
N LEU A 334 -7.03 12.95 -7.44
CA LEU A 334 -6.03 12.09 -8.05
C LEU A 334 -6.15 10.68 -7.47
N TYR A 335 -6.38 9.69 -8.34
CA TYR A 335 -6.53 8.30 -7.92
C TYR A 335 -5.44 7.43 -8.55
N ILE A 336 -4.51 6.93 -7.73
CA ILE A 336 -3.47 5.97 -8.09
C ILE A 336 -3.95 4.57 -7.68
N SER A 337 -3.69 3.55 -8.50
CA SER A 337 -4.09 2.18 -8.20
C SER A 337 -3.17 1.14 -8.83
N CYS A 338 -2.81 0.13 -8.04
CA CYS A 338 -2.11 -1.08 -8.52
C CYS A 338 -3.05 -2.15 -9.08
N ASP A 339 -4.36 -1.91 -9.11
CA ASP A 339 -5.37 -2.80 -9.69
C ASP A 339 -6.41 -2.01 -10.51
N PRO A 340 -6.21 -1.87 -11.82
CA PRO A 340 -7.14 -1.13 -12.69
C PRO A 340 -8.58 -1.66 -12.65
N SER A 341 -8.81 -2.93 -12.31
CA SER A 341 -10.15 -3.50 -12.26
C SER A 341 -10.98 -2.91 -11.13
N THR A 342 -10.39 -2.74 -9.95
CA THR A 342 -11.03 -2.09 -8.82
C THR A 342 -11.13 -0.58 -9.01
N GLN A 343 -10.12 0.04 -9.62
CA GLN A 343 -10.17 1.45 -9.95
C GLN A 343 -11.32 1.79 -10.93
N VAL A 344 -11.48 1.01 -12.01
CA VAL A 344 -12.58 1.18 -12.98
C VAL A 344 -13.95 1.03 -12.32
N ARG A 345 -14.10 0.07 -11.37
CA ARG A 345 -15.30 -0.05 -10.54
C ARG A 345 -15.60 1.25 -9.78
N ASP A 346 -14.59 1.81 -9.13
CA ASP A 346 -14.70 3.01 -8.30
C ASP A 346 -14.95 4.26 -9.17
N LEU A 347 -14.31 4.37 -10.34
CA LEU A 347 -14.53 5.44 -11.32
C LEU A 347 -15.98 5.55 -11.78
N ARG A 348 -16.69 4.40 -11.93
CA ARG A 348 -18.13 4.41 -12.22
C ARG A 348 -18.93 5.10 -11.11
N GLN A 349 -18.50 4.95 -9.87
CA GLN A 349 -19.15 5.55 -8.72
C GLN A 349 -18.86 7.05 -8.63
N PHE A 350 -17.60 7.45 -8.84
CA PHE A 350 -17.21 8.85 -8.97
C PHE A 350 -17.99 9.55 -10.09
N ALA A 351 -18.14 8.91 -11.25
CA ALA A 351 -18.88 9.45 -12.38
C ALA A 351 -20.37 9.69 -12.06
N ARG A 352 -21.00 8.79 -11.28
CA ARG A 352 -22.39 8.99 -10.81
C ARG A 352 -22.53 10.19 -9.86
N LEU A 353 -21.47 10.51 -9.14
CA LEU A 353 -21.42 11.64 -8.20
C LEU A 353 -20.84 12.92 -8.82
N GLY A 354 -20.66 12.92 -10.16
CA GLY A 354 -20.29 14.11 -10.90
C GLY A 354 -18.79 14.37 -11.03
N TYR A 355 -17.93 13.38 -10.73
CA TYR A 355 -16.49 13.45 -10.96
C TYR A 355 -16.09 12.53 -12.10
N THR A 356 -15.43 13.06 -13.13
CA THR A 356 -15.07 12.32 -14.34
C THR A 356 -13.62 12.58 -14.75
N THR A 357 -13.07 11.66 -15.50
CA THR A 357 -11.77 11.81 -16.17
C THR A 357 -11.92 11.48 -17.66
N LYS A 358 -11.01 11.97 -18.49
CA LYS A 358 -10.95 11.67 -19.92
C LYS A 358 -9.84 10.69 -20.25
N THR A 359 -8.76 10.68 -19.45
CA THR A 359 -7.57 9.89 -19.68
C THR A 359 -7.21 9.07 -18.46
N MET A 360 -6.56 7.95 -18.69
CA MET A 360 -5.92 7.12 -17.66
C MET A 360 -4.49 6.87 -18.09
N GLU A 361 -3.56 7.32 -17.27
CA GLU A 361 -2.14 7.06 -17.46
C GLU A 361 -1.76 5.72 -16.85
N LEU A 362 -0.78 5.04 -17.46
CA LEU A 362 -0.26 3.75 -17.00
C LEU A 362 1.23 3.81 -16.75
N VAL A 363 1.68 3.28 -15.60
CA VAL A 363 3.10 3.20 -15.23
C VAL A 363 3.48 1.74 -14.98
N ASP A 364 4.49 1.23 -15.69
CA ASP A 364 4.94 -0.14 -15.50
C ASP A 364 5.85 -0.29 -14.28
N MET A 365 5.22 -0.29 -13.10
CA MET A 365 5.88 -0.56 -11.82
C MET A 365 6.44 -1.99 -11.73
N PHE A 366 5.88 -2.93 -12.51
CA PHE A 366 6.13 -4.36 -12.40
C PHE A 366 6.47 -5.00 -13.75
N PRO A 367 7.59 -4.62 -14.42
CA PRO A 367 8.03 -5.27 -15.65
C PRO A 367 8.07 -6.79 -15.54
N ASN A 368 7.77 -7.49 -16.65
CA ASN A 368 7.69 -8.95 -16.76
C ASN A 368 6.52 -9.61 -16.01
N THR A 369 5.64 -8.85 -15.37
CA THR A 369 4.41 -9.35 -14.73
C THR A 369 3.17 -8.76 -15.40
N LYS A 370 1.98 -9.26 -15.07
CA LYS A 370 0.70 -8.72 -15.55
C LYS A 370 0.27 -7.45 -14.80
N HIS A 371 0.92 -7.13 -13.68
CA HIS A 371 0.56 -5.97 -12.87
C HIS A 371 0.96 -4.67 -13.55
N ILE A 372 0.14 -3.65 -13.35
CA ILE A 372 0.34 -2.29 -13.85
C ILE A 372 -0.19 -1.29 -12.81
N GLU A 373 0.47 -0.16 -12.65
CA GLU A 373 -0.07 1.00 -11.93
C GLU A 373 -0.84 1.89 -12.89
N SER A 374 -1.98 2.38 -12.45
CA SER A 374 -2.81 3.33 -13.19
C SER A 374 -3.04 4.60 -12.37
N ILE A 375 -3.07 5.74 -13.04
CA ILE A 375 -3.30 7.03 -12.42
C ILE A 375 -4.32 7.83 -13.23
N VAL A 376 -5.30 8.41 -12.55
CA VAL A 376 -6.32 9.26 -13.15
C VAL A 376 -6.50 10.54 -12.36
N LEU A 377 -6.78 11.65 -13.06
CA LEU A 377 -7.25 12.88 -12.47
C LEU A 377 -8.73 13.02 -12.73
N LEU A 378 -9.51 13.08 -11.67
CA LEU A 378 -10.96 13.31 -11.70
C LEU A 378 -11.25 14.77 -11.41
N GLU A 379 -12.11 15.37 -12.22
CA GLU A 379 -12.58 16.75 -12.07
C GLU A 379 -14.10 16.79 -12.04
N PRO A 380 -14.72 17.84 -11.44
CA PRO A 380 -16.15 18.01 -11.46
C PRO A 380 -16.67 18.10 -12.90
N SER A 381 -17.66 17.27 -13.25
CA SER A 381 -18.28 17.32 -14.57
C SER A 381 -19.08 18.62 -14.72
N LYS A 382 -19.10 19.21 -15.93
CA LYS A 382 -19.91 20.42 -16.25
C LYS A 382 -21.43 20.21 -16.07
N LYS A 383 -21.91 18.96 -15.98
CA LYS A 383 -23.27 18.62 -15.62
C LYS A 383 -23.39 18.55 -14.11
N ARG A 384 -23.83 19.62 -13.47
CA ARG A 384 -24.22 19.62 -12.06
C ARG A 384 -25.21 18.47 -11.81
N ILE A 385 -24.78 17.42 -11.11
CA ILE A 385 -25.71 16.51 -10.45
C ILE A 385 -26.16 17.23 -9.17
N PRO A 386 -27.48 17.30 -8.86
CA PRO A 386 -27.95 17.94 -7.66
C PRO A 386 -27.24 17.37 -6.43
N ALA A 387 -26.87 18.25 -5.50
CA ALA A 387 -26.28 17.86 -4.22
C ALA A 387 -27.19 16.81 -3.56
N TYR A 388 -26.63 15.60 -3.35
CA TYR A 388 -27.33 14.54 -2.66
C TYR A 388 -27.54 14.96 -1.20
N GLY A 389 -28.80 15.21 -0.84
CA GLY A 389 -29.30 15.21 0.55
C GLY A 389 -28.91 16.38 1.43
N ARG A 390 -29.45 17.58 1.18
CA ARG A 390 -29.95 18.38 2.32
C ARG A 390 -31.28 17.74 2.74
N PRO A 391 -31.49 17.31 3.99
CA PRO A 391 -32.82 17.12 4.49
C PRO A 391 -33.47 18.51 4.47
N GLU A 392 -34.50 18.69 3.62
CA GLU A 392 -35.35 19.86 3.68
C GLU A 392 -36.06 19.84 5.03
N ASN A 393 -35.55 20.60 5.98
CA ASN A 393 -36.31 21.05 7.13
C ASN A 393 -37.26 22.15 6.65
N SER A 394 -38.31 21.76 5.91
CA SER A 394 -39.47 22.65 5.67
C SER A 394 -40.55 22.35 6.70
N TRP A 395 -40.35 22.76 7.94
CA TRP A 395 -41.47 23.06 8.80
C TRP A 395 -41.79 24.52 8.61
N SER A 396 -42.53 24.87 7.54
CA SER A 396 -43.24 26.15 7.41
C SER A 396 -44.45 26.06 8.34
N LEU A 397 -44.37 26.79 9.43
CA LEU A 397 -45.55 27.18 10.22
C LEU A 397 -46.48 28.02 9.34
N GLN A 398 -47.45 27.38 8.71
CA GLN A 398 -48.65 28.11 8.24
C GLN A 398 -49.70 28.07 9.36
N GLY A 399 -49.80 29.18 10.05
CA GLY A 399 -50.91 29.47 10.92
C GLY A 399 -52.19 29.69 10.09
N SER A 400 -53.18 28.86 10.31
CA SER A 400 -54.58 29.25 10.02
C SER A 400 -55.43 28.86 11.24
N GLY A 401 -55.88 29.88 11.92
CA GLY A 401 -56.78 29.70 13.04
C GLY A 401 -58.15 29.19 12.58
N ARG A 402 -58.69 28.24 13.37
CA ARG A 402 -60.14 28.09 13.57
C ARG A 402 -60.41 27.61 15.00
N LYS A 403 -61.17 28.44 15.70
CA LYS A 403 -61.80 28.13 17.01
C LYS A 403 -62.91 27.09 16.80
N ASN A 404 -63.08 26.18 17.76
CA ASN A 404 -64.31 25.81 18.47
C ASN A 404 -64.05 24.45 19.19
N SER A 405 -64.12 24.47 20.44
CA SER A 405 -65.15 24.29 21.49
C SER A 405 -65.38 22.83 21.89
N LEU A 406 -65.03 22.56 23.17
CA LEU A 406 -65.73 21.73 24.18
C LEU A 406 -66.12 20.28 23.83
N ASN A 407 -65.56 19.30 24.49
CA ASN A 407 -66.18 18.67 25.68
C ASN A 407 -65.37 17.52 26.26
N ALA A 408 -65.57 17.38 27.52
CA ALA A 408 -65.02 16.60 28.57
C ALA A 408 -65.18 15.05 28.49
N SER A 409 -64.39 14.44 29.32
CA SER A 409 -64.62 13.22 30.13
C SER A 409 -63.95 11.92 29.71
N GLY A 410 -63.24 11.38 30.68
CA GLY A 410 -63.05 9.94 30.78
C GLY A 410 -61.63 9.39 31.11
N HIS A 411 -61.15 9.58 32.32
CA HIS A 411 -60.21 8.65 32.98
C HIS A 411 -61.01 7.47 33.51
N PRO A 412 -60.47 6.28 33.94
CA PRO A 412 -59.11 5.88 34.28
C PRO A 412 -58.74 4.41 33.92
N SER A 413 -57.57 3.97 34.04
CA SER A 413 -57.08 3.06 35.09
C SER A 413 -55.75 2.36 34.78
N ARG A 414 -54.93 2.41 35.79
CA ARG A 414 -53.70 1.63 36.02
C ARG A 414 -53.90 0.12 35.92
N LYS A 415 -52.89 -0.61 35.47
CA LYS A 415 -52.42 -1.80 36.13
C LYS A 415 -50.92 -2.05 35.94
N SER A 416 -50.23 -1.99 37.05
CA SER A 416 -48.92 -2.51 37.34
C SER A 416 -48.95 -4.04 37.34
N PHE A 417 -47.88 -4.68 36.87
CA PHE A 417 -47.46 -5.95 37.50
C PHE A 417 -45.93 -6.09 37.43
N THR A 418 -45.44 -6.45 38.57
CA THR A 418 -44.11 -6.59 39.10
C THR A 418 -43.46 -7.93 38.79
N SER A 419 -42.11 -7.90 38.80
CA SER A 419 -41.20 -8.87 39.43
C SER A 419 -41.00 -10.27 38.81
N GLY A 420 -39.82 -10.60 38.45
CA GLY A 420 -38.80 -11.20 39.30
C GLY A 420 -38.03 -12.35 38.62
N PRO A 421 -36.89 -12.74 39.09
CA PRO A 421 -35.81 -13.39 38.34
C PRO A 421 -35.65 -14.89 38.64
N LYS A 422 -34.80 -15.58 37.87
CA LYS A 422 -33.96 -16.77 38.27
C LYS A 422 -33.57 -17.57 37.00
N LYS A 423 -32.37 -17.95 36.81
CA LYS A 423 -31.25 -18.68 37.39
C LYS A 423 -30.73 -19.72 36.38
N LYS A 424 -29.43 -19.69 36.16
CA LYS A 424 -28.44 -20.80 36.04
C LYS A 424 -28.79 -22.09 35.28
N SER A 425 -27.93 -22.52 34.31
CA SER A 425 -26.86 -23.54 34.45
C SER A 425 -26.38 -23.99 33.08
N SER A 426 -25.07 -23.91 32.82
CA SER A 426 -24.08 -24.98 32.75
C SER A 426 -24.37 -26.10 31.73
N ARG A 427 -23.71 -26.10 30.62
CA ARG A 427 -22.66 -27.09 30.25
C ARG A 427 -21.81 -26.58 29.14
#